data_785b56a034b65992bb412bf251e027d6
#
_entry.id   785b56a034b65992bb412bf251e027d6
#
_cell.length_a   1.000
_cell.length_b   1.000
_cell.length_c   1.000
_cell.angle_alpha   90.00
_cell.angle_beta   90.00
_cell.angle_gamma   90.00
#
_symmetry.space_group_name_H-M   'P 1'
#
loop_
_entity.id
_entity.type
_entity.pdbx_description
1 polymer ?
#
loop_
_entity_poly.entity_id
_entity_poly.type
_entity_poly.pdbx_seq_one_letter_code
_entity_poly.pdbx_strand_id
1 'polypeptide(L)'
;MKTDKIYPDSKIELKPFSAANYDKLMNVASLGFYRGFIRRAIQAVNIQPEDKILDLGCGTGRNACLMAKYLGDDGEIIGLDVSAIMEKQFNRKCADFLNVEFRQQRIDEPFSLFEQFDKIFISFVIHGFPHEVRQVILKNVFDHLKPSGALLILDYAEFDRNKMPLLFRYIFNTIECRYAFDFIGRDWKQILADFNFHDFKEHFFAQNYVRLLKAVK
;
A
#
# COMPACT_ATOMS: atom_id res chain seq x y z
N MET A 1 -16.60 7.53 22.76
CA MET A 1 -15.19 7.35 23.14
C MET A 1 -14.35 7.90 22.02
N LYS A 2 -13.50 8.91 22.27
CA LYS A 2 -12.43 9.28 21.34
C LYS A 2 -11.43 8.12 21.38
N THR A 3 -11.33 7.35 20.32
CA THR A 3 -10.19 6.46 20.14
C THR A 3 -8.98 7.36 19.95
N ASP A 4 -8.10 7.41 20.94
CA ASP A 4 -6.85 8.13 20.80
C ASP A 4 -6.08 7.48 19.64
N LYS A 5 -5.85 8.25 18.59
CA LYS A 5 -5.06 7.80 17.44
C LYS A 5 -3.63 7.54 17.92
N ILE A 6 -3.04 6.42 17.55
CA ILE A 6 -1.64 6.10 17.85
C ILE A 6 -0.71 7.10 17.16
N TYR A 7 -1.08 7.52 15.95
CA TYR A 7 -0.38 8.56 15.19
C TYR A 7 -1.31 9.75 14.94
N PRO A 8 -1.42 10.73 15.88
CA PRO A 8 -2.37 11.84 15.79
C PRO A 8 -2.26 12.65 14.49
N ASP A 9 -1.03 12.80 13.98
CA ASP A 9 -0.72 13.53 12.76
C ASP A 9 -0.89 12.70 11.48
N SER A 10 -1.22 11.42 11.61
CA SER A 10 -1.48 10.52 10.48
C SER A 10 -2.91 10.64 9.96
N LYS A 11 -3.08 10.45 8.66
CA LYS A 11 -4.39 10.37 8.01
C LYS A 11 -4.73 8.96 7.51
N ILE A 12 -3.87 7.96 7.75
CA ILE A 12 -4.14 6.57 7.37
C ILE A 12 -5.22 5.91 8.22
N GLU A 13 -5.33 6.29 9.51
CA GLU A 13 -6.44 5.85 10.36
C GLU A 13 -7.71 6.62 10.00
N LEU A 14 -8.53 6.04 9.14
CA LEU A 14 -9.74 6.67 8.63
C LEU A 14 -10.85 6.72 9.69
N LYS A 15 -11.60 7.83 9.70
CA LYS A 15 -12.85 7.89 10.47
C LYS A 15 -13.85 6.87 9.93
N PRO A 16 -14.76 6.30 10.78
CA PRO A 16 -15.70 5.25 10.37
C PRO A 16 -16.49 5.58 9.09
N PHE A 17 -16.98 6.83 8.94
CA PHE A 17 -17.69 7.28 7.75
C PHE A 17 -16.82 7.27 6.49
N SER A 18 -15.57 7.75 6.59
CA SER A 18 -14.62 7.76 5.47
C SER A 18 -14.19 6.35 5.10
N ALA A 19 -13.96 5.48 6.09
CA ALA A 19 -13.66 4.08 5.87
C ALA A 19 -14.80 3.35 5.16
N ALA A 20 -16.06 3.58 5.59
CA ALA A 20 -17.24 2.95 4.97
C ALA A 20 -17.47 3.37 3.51
N ASN A 21 -17.05 4.57 3.11
CA ASN A 21 -17.25 5.14 1.77
C ASN A 21 -15.94 5.34 0.98
N TYR A 22 -14.84 4.77 1.42
CA TYR A 22 -13.51 5.05 0.90
C TYR A 22 -13.40 4.93 -0.62
N ASP A 23 -13.88 3.84 -1.19
CA ASP A 23 -13.81 3.59 -2.63
C ASP A 23 -14.63 4.59 -3.46
N LYS A 24 -15.81 4.98 -2.95
CA LYS A 24 -16.65 6.00 -3.60
C LYS A 24 -15.95 7.36 -3.55
N LEU A 25 -15.41 7.71 -2.39
CA LEU A 25 -14.72 8.98 -2.18
C LEU A 25 -13.51 9.11 -3.10
N MET A 26 -12.68 8.05 -3.20
CA MET A 26 -11.52 8.03 -4.09
C MET A 26 -11.91 8.11 -5.56
N ASN A 27 -12.98 7.43 -5.97
CA ASN A 27 -13.46 7.51 -7.36
C ASN A 27 -14.00 8.91 -7.70
N VAL A 28 -14.74 9.56 -6.80
CA VAL A 28 -15.27 10.91 -7.01
C VAL A 28 -14.12 11.93 -7.02
N ALA A 29 -13.23 11.88 -6.03
CA ALA A 29 -12.09 12.80 -5.92
C ALA A 29 -11.15 12.74 -7.14
N SER A 30 -11.06 11.57 -7.79
CA SER A 30 -10.24 11.35 -8.99
C SER A 30 -11.01 11.47 -10.31
N LEU A 31 -12.25 11.94 -10.31
CA LEU A 31 -13.14 11.99 -11.48
C LEU A 31 -13.22 10.64 -12.23
N GLY A 32 -13.16 9.52 -11.50
CA GLY A 32 -13.20 8.17 -12.06
C GLY A 32 -11.87 7.63 -12.61
N PHE A 33 -10.81 8.45 -12.71
CA PHE A 33 -9.50 8.02 -13.22
C PHE A 33 -8.80 7.01 -12.29
N TYR A 34 -9.16 6.98 -11.00
CA TYR A 34 -8.55 6.10 -10.01
C TYR A 34 -8.62 4.62 -10.39
N ARG A 35 -9.76 4.15 -10.94
CA ARG A 35 -9.93 2.75 -11.37
C ARG A 35 -8.95 2.35 -12.47
N GLY A 36 -8.81 3.19 -13.49
CA GLY A 36 -7.89 2.96 -14.61
C GLY A 36 -6.43 2.99 -14.16
N PHE A 37 -6.09 3.91 -13.28
CA PHE A 37 -4.77 4.01 -12.67
C PHE A 37 -4.42 2.75 -11.88
N ILE A 38 -5.27 2.32 -10.93
CA ILE A 38 -5.02 1.12 -10.11
C ILE A 38 -4.88 -0.14 -10.96
N ARG A 39 -5.72 -0.32 -11.99
CA ARG A 39 -5.58 -1.47 -12.91
C ARG A 39 -4.20 -1.50 -13.58
N ARG A 40 -3.74 -0.36 -14.09
CA ARG A 40 -2.40 -0.27 -14.70
C ARG A 40 -1.28 -0.53 -13.70
N ALA A 41 -1.43 -0.03 -12.46
CA ALA A 41 -0.47 -0.29 -11.39
C ALA A 41 -0.42 -1.80 -11.05
N ILE A 42 -1.56 -2.47 -10.92
CA ILE A 42 -1.62 -3.93 -10.67
C ILE A 42 -1.05 -4.73 -11.85
N GLN A 43 -1.29 -4.33 -13.09
CA GLN A 43 -0.65 -4.97 -14.25
C GLN A 43 0.88 -4.88 -14.20
N ALA A 44 1.41 -3.74 -13.73
CA ALA A 44 2.86 -3.55 -13.59
C ALA A 44 3.49 -4.36 -12.43
N VAL A 45 2.69 -4.91 -11.50
CA VAL A 45 3.16 -5.85 -10.46
C VAL A 45 3.73 -7.13 -11.10
N ASN A 46 3.24 -7.53 -12.27
CA ASN A 46 3.62 -8.75 -12.97
C ASN A 46 3.39 -10.01 -12.12
N ILE A 47 2.12 -10.20 -11.72
CA ILE A 47 1.70 -11.33 -10.88
C ILE A 47 1.76 -12.63 -11.69
N GLN A 48 2.34 -13.67 -11.09
CA GLN A 48 2.34 -15.03 -11.64
C GLN A 48 1.19 -15.84 -11.02
N PRO A 49 0.65 -16.85 -11.72
CA PRO A 49 -0.49 -17.62 -11.21
C PRO A 49 -0.30 -18.27 -9.84
N GLU A 50 0.94 -18.63 -9.51
CA GLU A 50 1.33 -19.32 -8.27
C GLU A 50 1.83 -18.38 -7.17
N ASP A 51 1.83 -17.06 -7.40
CA ASP A 51 2.34 -16.11 -6.41
C ASP A 51 1.56 -16.16 -5.08
N LYS A 52 2.31 -16.18 -3.99
CA LYS A 52 1.81 -15.87 -2.66
C LYS A 52 2.06 -14.41 -2.38
N ILE A 53 0.98 -13.65 -2.16
CA ILE A 53 1.03 -12.18 -2.04
C ILE A 53 0.55 -11.75 -0.66
N LEU A 54 1.32 -10.87 -0.01
CA LEU A 54 0.92 -10.18 1.21
C LEU A 54 0.58 -8.72 0.88
N ASP A 55 -0.67 -8.30 1.15
CA ASP A 55 -1.15 -6.91 0.94
C ASP A 55 -1.20 -6.18 2.28
N LEU A 56 -0.22 -5.30 2.54
CA LEU A 56 -0.07 -4.57 3.80
C LEU A 56 -0.91 -3.28 3.79
N GLY A 57 -1.87 -3.18 4.72
CA GLY A 57 -2.85 -2.11 4.73
C GLY A 57 -3.87 -2.30 3.60
N CYS A 58 -4.38 -3.51 3.44
CA CYS A 58 -5.23 -3.95 2.32
C CYS A 58 -6.57 -3.21 2.22
N GLY A 59 -7.00 -2.53 3.29
CA GLY A 59 -8.21 -1.73 3.34
C GLY A 59 -9.46 -2.51 2.90
N THR A 60 -10.19 -1.95 1.94
CA THR A 60 -11.46 -2.54 1.44
C THR A 60 -11.28 -3.79 0.57
N GLY A 61 -10.04 -4.25 0.33
CA GLY A 61 -9.73 -5.39 -0.55
C GLY A 61 -9.77 -5.09 -2.05
N ARG A 62 -9.87 -3.81 -2.45
CA ARG A 62 -9.92 -3.44 -3.88
C ARG A 62 -8.72 -3.97 -4.64
N ASN A 63 -7.52 -3.76 -4.11
CA ASN A 63 -6.28 -4.19 -4.75
C ASN A 63 -6.16 -5.71 -4.71
N ALA A 64 -6.44 -6.33 -3.56
CA ALA A 64 -6.46 -7.78 -3.40
C ALA A 64 -7.37 -8.46 -4.44
N CYS A 65 -8.64 -8.03 -4.58
CA CYS A 65 -9.56 -8.60 -5.58
C CYS A 65 -9.12 -8.33 -7.03
N LEU A 66 -8.35 -7.26 -7.31
CA LEU A 66 -7.79 -7.02 -8.65
C LEU A 66 -6.59 -7.92 -8.91
N MET A 67 -5.73 -8.13 -7.91
CA MET A 67 -4.58 -9.03 -7.98
C MET A 67 -5.02 -10.49 -8.12
N ALA A 68 -6.04 -10.91 -7.38
CA ALA A 68 -6.58 -12.27 -7.40
C ALA A 68 -7.00 -12.75 -8.80
N LYS A 69 -7.37 -11.84 -9.71
CA LYS A 69 -7.73 -12.17 -11.10
C LYS A 69 -6.57 -12.69 -11.94
N TYR A 70 -5.35 -12.53 -11.47
CA TYR A 70 -4.13 -13.00 -12.12
C TYR A 70 -3.60 -14.29 -11.50
N LEU A 71 -4.14 -14.69 -10.33
CA LEU A 71 -3.75 -15.91 -9.65
C LEU A 71 -4.48 -17.12 -10.22
N GLY A 72 -3.82 -18.26 -10.17
CA GLY A 72 -4.38 -19.58 -10.36
C GLY A 72 -4.77 -20.22 -9.02
N ASP A 73 -5.04 -21.54 -9.07
CA ASP A 73 -5.50 -22.31 -7.91
C ASP A 73 -4.43 -22.43 -6.79
N ASP A 74 -3.15 -22.38 -7.15
CA ASP A 74 -2.01 -22.47 -6.20
C ASP A 74 -1.56 -21.10 -5.66
N GLY A 75 -2.06 -20.00 -6.21
CA GLY A 75 -1.75 -18.66 -5.77
C GLY A 75 -2.67 -18.20 -4.63
N GLU A 76 -2.16 -17.34 -3.76
CA GLU A 76 -2.95 -16.83 -2.63
C GLU A 76 -2.65 -15.35 -2.32
N ILE A 77 -3.61 -14.68 -1.69
CA ILE A 77 -3.43 -13.33 -1.14
C ILE A 77 -3.86 -13.30 0.32
N ILE A 78 -2.97 -12.81 1.18
CA ILE A 78 -3.30 -12.45 2.56
C ILE A 78 -3.28 -10.93 2.66
N GLY A 79 -4.41 -10.33 3.05
CA GLY A 79 -4.52 -8.90 3.31
C GLY A 79 -4.45 -8.62 4.81
N LEU A 80 -3.55 -7.71 5.23
CA LEU A 80 -3.45 -7.24 6.60
C LEU A 80 -4.02 -5.82 6.74
N ASP A 81 -4.92 -5.61 7.69
CA ASP A 81 -5.42 -4.29 8.10
C ASP A 81 -5.87 -4.32 9.55
N VAL A 82 -5.91 -3.16 10.22
CA VAL A 82 -6.36 -3.04 11.63
C VAL A 82 -7.85 -2.84 11.77
N SER A 83 -8.54 -2.45 10.70
CA SER A 83 -9.91 -1.92 10.75
C SER A 83 -10.95 -3.01 10.52
N ALA A 84 -11.76 -3.31 11.54
CA ALA A 84 -12.93 -4.20 11.42
C ALA A 84 -13.97 -3.71 10.39
N ILE A 85 -14.00 -2.39 10.07
CA ILE A 85 -14.87 -1.85 9.03
C ILE A 85 -14.32 -2.23 7.65
N MET A 86 -12.99 -2.18 7.48
CA MET A 86 -12.31 -2.62 6.25
C MET A 86 -12.46 -4.12 6.04
N GLU A 87 -12.30 -4.92 7.10
CA GLU A 87 -12.53 -6.37 7.07
C GLU A 87 -13.89 -6.74 6.46
N LYS A 88 -14.98 -6.14 6.96
CA LYS A 88 -16.33 -6.38 6.42
C LYS A 88 -16.46 -6.05 4.94
N GLN A 89 -15.80 -4.98 4.48
CA GLN A 89 -15.80 -4.60 3.08
C GLN A 89 -14.92 -5.50 2.23
N PHE A 90 -13.76 -5.87 2.75
CA PHE A 90 -12.82 -6.81 2.13
C PHE A 90 -13.52 -8.15 1.89
N ASN A 91 -14.06 -8.78 2.92
CA ASN A 91 -14.72 -10.07 2.84
C ASN A 91 -15.91 -10.05 1.88
N ARG A 92 -16.73 -8.98 1.90
CA ARG A 92 -17.84 -8.83 0.95
C ARG A 92 -17.36 -8.67 -0.50
N LYS A 93 -16.28 -7.93 -0.73
CA LYS A 93 -15.80 -7.62 -2.07
C LYS A 93 -15.03 -8.78 -2.69
N CYS A 94 -14.27 -9.51 -1.88
CA CYS A 94 -13.45 -10.64 -2.31
C CYS A 94 -14.17 -12.00 -2.12
N ALA A 95 -15.46 -12.02 -1.81
CA ALA A 95 -16.25 -13.24 -1.52
C ALA A 95 -16.17 -14.33 -2.62
N ASP A 96 -15.96 -13.93 -3.87
CA ASP A 96 -15.87 -14.85 -5.00
C ASP A 96 -14.46 -15.48 -5.17
N PHE A 97 -13.48 -15.05 -4.36
CA PHE A 97 -12.10 -15.54 -4.42
C PHE A 97 -11.79 -16.39 -3.18
N LEU A 98 -11.70 -17.71 -3.33
CA LEU A 98 -11.45 -18.64 -2.22
C LEU A 98 -10.00 -18.59 -1.70
N ASN A 99 -9.09 -18.06 -2.49
CA ASN A 99 -7.66 -17.91 -2.19
C ASN A 99 -7.27 -16.48 -1.75
N VAL A 100 -8.24 -15.72 -1.22
CA VAL A 100 -8.01 -14.36 -0.70
C VAL A 100 -8.52 -14.29 0.73
N GLU A 101 -7.62 -14.04 1.68
CA GLU A 101 -7.90 -14.00 3.11
C GLU A 101 -7.62 -12.62 3.70
N PHE A 102 -8.44 -12.18 4.65
CA PHE A 102 -8.18 -11.01 5.50
C PHE A 102 -7.71 -11.46 6.89
N ARG A 103 -6.65 -10.84 7.38
CA ARG A 103 -6.21 -11.01 8.77
C ARG A 103 -6.13 -9.65 9.47
N GLN A 104 -6.76 -9.51 10.63
CA GLN A 104 -6.68 -8.29 11.42
C GLN A 104 -5.32 -8.24 12.13
N GLN A 105 -4.40 -7.41 11.58
CA GLN A 105 -3.01 -7.33 12.04
C GLN A 105 -2.46 -5.92 11.87
N ARG A 106 -1.69 -5.45 12.86
CA ARG A 106 -0.87 -4.25 12.75
C ARG A 106 0.38 -4.55 11.93
N ILE A 107 0.73 -3.62 11.03
CA ILE A 107 1.95 -3.74 10.21
C ILE A 107 3.11 -2.90 10.76
N ASP A 108 2.83 -1.97 11.64
CA ASP A 108 3.72 -1.00 12.27
C ASP A 108 4.34 -1.49 13.59
N GLU A 109 4.06 -2.74 13.96
CA GLU A 109 4.67 -3.50 15.03
C GLU A 109 5.32 -4.77 14.48
N PRO A 110 6.32 -5.35 15.15
CA PRO A 110 6.83 -6.65 14.76
C PRO A 110 5.71 -7.70 14.78
N PHE A 111 5.56 -8.44 13.70
CA PHE A 111 4.64 -9.57 13.61
C PHE A 111 5.34 -10.77 12.97
N SER A 112 4.77 -11.95 13.13
CA SER A 112 5.25 -13.17 12.48
C SER A 112 4.09 -13.92 11.84
N LEU A 113 4.23 -14.16 10.56
CA LEU A 113 3.44 -15.13 9.82
C LEU A 113 4.35 -16.35 9.58
N PHE A 114 3.81 -17.56 9.68
CA PHE A 114 4.59 -18.78 9.43
C PHE A 114 4.87 -19.02 7.94
N GLU A 115 4.48 -18.08 7.09
CA GLU A 115 4.54 -18.14 5.63
C GLU A 115 5.51 -17.09 5.09
N GLN A 116 6.12 -17.39 3.95
CA GLN A 116 6.91 -16.45 3.16
C GLN A 116 6.23 -16.19 1.82
N PHE A 117 6.38 -14.95 1.32
CA PHE A 117 5.65 -14.44 0.18
C PHE A 117 6.58 -14.19 -1.02
N ASP A 118 6.08 -14.43 -2.21
CA ASP A 118 6.74 -14.08 -3.46
C ASP A 118 6.71 -12.57 -3.68
N LYS A 119 5.60 -11.94 -3.26
CA LYS A 119 5.39 -10.49 -3.37
C LYS A 119 4.77 -9.93 -2.09
N ILE A 120 5.28 -8.77 -1.65
CA ILE A 120 4.61 -7.97 -0.62
C ILE A 120 4.24 -6.64 -1.25
N PHE A 121 2.97 -6.27 -1.18
CA PHE A 121 2.40 -5.08 -1.78
C PHE A 121 1.96 -4.10 -0.69
N ILE A 122 2.31 -2.81 -0.84
CA ILE A 122 1.88 -1.71 0.02
C ILE A 122 1.36 -0.59 -0.87
N SER A 123 0.13 -0.13 -0.64
CA SER A 123 -0.49 0.87 -1.50
C SER A 123 -1.08 2.04 -0.71
N PHE A 124 -0.49 3.21 -0.82
CA PHE A 124 -0.92 4.46 -0.14
C PHE A 124 -1.09 4.33 1.37
N VAL A 125 -0.16 3.62 2.00
CA VAL A 125 -0.15 3.36 3.45
C VAL A 125 1.15 3.83 4.10
N ILE A 126 2.31 3.46 3.53
CA ILE A 126 3.60 3.67 4.18
C ILE A 126 3.96 5.16 4.35
N HIS A 127 3.50 6.04 3.46
CA HIS A 127 3.72 7.49 3.58
C HIS A 127 3.10 8.09 4.85
N GLY A 128 2.05 7.47 5.38
CA GLY A 128 1.31 7.96 6.54
C GLY A 128 1.94 7.64 7.91
N PHE A 129 3.06 6.93 7.95
CA PHE A 129 3.79 6.61 9.17
C PHE A 129 5.01 7.51 9.40
N PRO A 130 5.44 7.72 10.67
CA PRO A 130 6.76 8.27 11.00
C PRO A 130 7.88 7.42 10.40
N HIS A 131 9.06 8.02 10.16
CA HIS A 131 10.15 7.31 9.49
C HIS A 131 10.66 6.09 10.28
N GLU A 132 10.78 6.21 11.59
CA GLU A 132 11.18 5.13 12.50
C GLU A 132 10.22 3.94 12.45
N VAL A 133 8.92 4.20 12.27
CA VAL A 133 7.90 3.15 12.11
C VAL A 133 8.00 2.50 10.74
N ARG A 134 8.31 3.26 9.69
CA ARG A 134 8.57 2.70 8.35
C ARG A 134 9.73 1.71 8.35
N GLN A 135 10.75 1.94 9.21
CA GLN A 135 11.86 0.97 9.38
C GLN A 135 11.36 -0.37 9.94
N VAL A 136 10.41 -0.33 10.91
CA VAL A 136 9.78 -1.55 11.45
C VAL A 136 8.99 -2.27 10.34
N ILE A 137 8.20 -1.51 9.56
CA ILE A 137 7.44 -2.07 8.43
C ILE A 137 8.38 -2.72 7.41
N LEU A 138 9.48 -2.05 7.03
CA LEU A 138 10.45 -2.59 6.07
C LEU A 138 11.15 -3.83 6.61
N LYS A 139 11.44 -3.88 7.91
CA LYS A 139 11.98 -5.09 8.53
C LYS A 139 10.98 -6.25 8.46
N ASN A 140 9.72 -6.01 8.81
CA ASN A 140 8.66 -7.03 8.68
C ASN A 140 8.55 -7.53 7.23
N VAL A 141 8.59 -6.60 6.25
CA VAL A 141 8.58 -6.96 4.82
C VAL A 141 9.75 -7.86 4.47
N PHE A 142 10.96 -7.47 4.86
CA PHE A 142 12.16 -8.25 4.54
C PHE A 142 12.10 -9.66 5.15
N ASP A 143 11.66 -9.77 6.40
CA ASP A 143 11.59 -11.06 7.12
C ASP A 143 10.57 -12.02 6.46
N HIS A 144 9.46 -11.49 5.90
CA HIS A 144 8.39 -12.31 5.30
C HIS A 144 8.53 -12.53 3.78
N LEU A 145 9.47 -11.87 3.09
CA LEU A 145 9.74 -12.16 1.70
C LEU A 145 10.59 -13.43 1.55
N LYS A 146 10.23 -14.26 0.57
CA LYS A 146 11.10 -15.34 0.08
C LYS A 146 12.42 -14.78 -0.45
N PRO A 147 13.50 -15.56 -0.49
CA PRO A 147 14.67 -15.22 -1.31
C PRO A 147 14.21 -14.92 -2.75
N SER A 148 14.71 -13.84 -3.35
CA SER A 148 14.28 -13.31 -4.66
C SER A 148 12.81 -12.84 -4.73
N GLY A 149 12.11 -12.79 -3.62
CA GLY A 149 10.78 -12.17 -3.52
C GLY A 149 10.85 -10.65 -3.70
N ALA A 150 9.73 -10.02 -4.03
CA ALA A 150 9.70 -8.60 -4.36
C ALA A 150 8.79 -7.79 -3.43
N LEU A 151 9.31 -6.68 -2.91
CA LEU A 151 8.51 -5.60 -2.34
C LEU A 151 8.02 -4.69 -3.47
N LEU A 152 6.73 -4.31 -3.39
CA LEU A 152 6.07 -3.41 -4.33
C LEU A 152 5.38 -2.29 -3.54
N ILE A 153 5.91 -1.07 -3.65
CA ILE A 153 5.37 0.12 -3.01
C ILE A 153 4.67 0.98 -4.06
N LEU A 154 3.34 1.03 -4.02
CA LEU A 154 2.53 1.95 -4.82
C LEU A 154 2.21 3.17 -3.97
N ASP A 155 2.97 4.24 -4.12
CA ASP A 155 2.83 5.44 -3.28
C ASP A 155 3.39 6.68 -4.00
N TYR A 156 3.47 7.80 -3.30
CA TYR A 156 4.12 9.00 -3.83
C TYR A 156 5.56 8.73 -4.24
N ALA A 157 5.97 9.33 -5.35
CA ALA A 157 7.37 9.40 -5.73
C ALA A 157 8.11 10.48 -4.91
N GLU A 158 9.44 10.57 -5.09
CA GLU A 158 10.21 11.71 -4.59
C GLU A 158 9.99 12.92 -5.51
N PHE A 159 9.54 14.04 -4.96
CA PHE A 159 9.40 15.29 -5.69
C PHE A 159 9.50 16.52 -4.77
N ASP A 160 9.91 17.64 -5.35
CA ASP A 160 9.90 18.94 -4.67
C ASP A 160 8.50 19.55 -4.73
N ARG A 161 7.82 19.68 -3.59
CA ARG A 161 6.50 20.31 -3.48
C ARG A 161 6.46 21.75 -4.00
N ASN A 162 7.58 22.47 -3.91
CA ASN A 162 7.64 23.86 -4.36
C ASN A 162 7.55 23.98 -5.89
N LYS A 163 7.91 22.89 -6.60
CA LYS A 163 7.80 22.81 -8.07
C LYS A 163 6.42 22.37 -8.56
N MET A 164 5.52 21.97 -7.64
CA MET A 164 4.14 21.61 -8.02
C MET A 164 3.35 22.84 -8.50
N PRO A 165 2.44 22.67 -9.48
CA PRO A 165 1.45 23.69 -9.80
C PRO A 165 0.67 24.10 -8.55
N LEU A 166 0.39 25.40 -8.38
CA LEU A 166 -0.16 25.98 -7.15
C LEU A 166 -1.43 25.27 -6.67
N LEU A 167 -2.34 24.94 -7.57
CA LEU A 167 -3.58 24.23 -7.24
C LEU A 167 -3.30 22.84 -6.69
N PHE A 168 -2.44 22.04 -7.34
CA PHE A 168 -2.09 20.71 -6.88
C PHE A 168 -1.35 20.75 -5.55
N ARG A 169 -0.44 21.71 -5.35
CA ARG A 169 0.25 21.94 -4.09
C ARG A 169 -0.71 22.28 -2.96
N TYR A 170 -1.71 23.13 -3.21
CA TYR A 170 -2.73 23.47 -2.23
C TYR A 170 -3.55 22.24 -1.84
N ILE A 171 -4.01 21.44 -2.81
CA ILE A 171 -4.76 20.22 -2.60
C ILE A 171 -3.91 19.22 -1.79
N PHE A 172 -2.67 18.97 -2.20
CA PHE A 172 -1.76 18.05 -1.54
C PHE A 172 -1.50 18.45 -0.08
N ASN A 173 -1.22 19.72 0.19
CA ASN A 173 -0.99 20.23 1.54
C ASN A 173 -2.25 20.14 2.44
N THR A 174 -3.45 20.17 1.84
CA THR A 174 -4.71 20.07 2.59
C THR A 174 -5.08 18.60 2.90
N ILE A 175 -4.85 17.72 1.93
CA ILE A 175 -5.22 16.30 2.02
C ILE A 175 -4.19 15.51 2.81
N GLU A 176 -2.89 15.76 2.59
CA GLU A 176 -1.83 14.94 3.13
C GLU A 176 -1.37 15.37 4.52
N CYS A 177 -0.76 14.44 5.24
CA CYS A 177 -0.20 14.63 6.56
C CYS A 177 1.30 14.99 6.50
N ARG A 178 1.85 15.46 7.63
CA ARG A 178 3.29 15.81 7.73
C ARG A 178 4.22 14.63 7.39
N TYR A 179 3.80 13.41 7.66
CA TYR A 179 4.59 12.22 7.35
C TYR A 179 4.71 11.97 5.84
N ALA A 180 3.65 12.28 5.06
CA ALA A 180 3.72 12.23 3.62
C ALA A 180 4.73 13.26 3.06
N PHE A 181 4.84 14.43 3.72
CA PHE A 181 5.82 15.45 3.31
C PHE A 181 7.27 15.01 3.58
N ASP A 182 7.49 14.29 4.68
CA ASP A 182 8.78 13.66 4.97
C ASP A 182 9.05 12.50 3.98
N PHE A 183 8.03 11.71 3.64
CA PHE A 183 8.12 10.56 2.74
C PHE A 183 8.65 10.95 1.36
N ILE A 184 8.07 11.98 0.73
CA ILE A 184 8.46 12.42 -0.62
C ILE A 184 9.83 13.07 -0.71
N GLY A 185 10.41 13.48 0.42
CA GLY A 185 11.75 14.08 0.51
C GLY A 185 12.87 13.08 0.70
N ARG A 186 12.58 11.77 0.82
CA ARG A 186 13.58 10.74 1.11
C ARG A 186 13.96 9.95 -0.12
N ASP A 187 15.22 9.52 -0.20
CA ASP A 187 15.69 8.57 -1.23
C ASP A 187 15.27 7.14 -0.84
N TRP A 188 14.15 6.69 -1.39
CA TRP A 188 13.59 5.38 -1.09
C TRP A 188 14.42 4.22 -1.65
N LYS A 189 15.13 4.42 -2.76
CA LYS A 189 16.03 3.37 -3.27
C LYS A 189 17.22 3.16 -2.34
N GLN A 190 17.79 4.25 -1.82
CA GLN A 190 18.86 4.14 -0.83
C GLN A 190 18.37 3.49 0.47
N ILE A 191 17.22 3.93 0.99
CA ILE A 191 16.63 3.33 2.20
C ILE A 191 16.40 1.81 2.02
N LEU A 192 15.86 1.39 0.89
CA LEU A 192 15.64 -0.02 0.61
C LEU A 192 16.95 -0.79 0.41
N ALA A 193 17.95 -0.17 -0.22
CA ALA A 193 19.29 -0.76 -0.35
C ALA A 193 19.95 -1.01 1.02
N ASP A 194 19.73 -0.11 2.00
CA ASP A 194 20.21 -0.28 3.38
C ASP A 194 19.53 -1.49 4.10
N PHE A 195 18.36 -1.93 3.61
CA PHE A 195 17.68 -3.18 4.00
C PHE A 195 18.05 -4.39 3.12
N ASN A 196 19.13 -4.29 2.31
CA ASN A 196 19.59 -5.33 1.37
C ASN A 196 18.61 -5.65 0.23
N PHE A 197 17.71 -4.71 -0.13
CA PHE A 197 16.96 -4.81 -1.38
C PHE A 197 17.81 -4.35 -2.56
N HIS A 198 17.56 -4.95 -3.73
CA HIS A 198 18.26 -4.65 -4.98
C HIS A 198 17.31 -4.70 -6.19
N ASP A 199 17.81 -4.57 -7.41
CA ASP A 199 17.06 -4.68 -8.68
C ASP A 199 15.81 -3.79 -8.72
N PHE A 200 16.02 -2.49 -8.46
CA PHE A 200 14.93 -1.51 -8.45
C PHE A 200 14.33 -1.29 -9.83
N LYS A 201 12.99 -1.35 -9.90
CA LYS A 201 12.20 -0.95 -11.09
C LYS A 201 11.10 0.02 -10.69
N GLU A 202 10.86 1.02 -11.52
CA GLU A 202 9.88 2.07 -11.25
C GLU A 202 8.91 2.22 -12.41
N HIS A 203 7.62 2.34 -12.08
CA HIS A 203 6.59 2.72 -13.03
C HIS A 203 5.90 3.97 -12.50
N PHE A 204 5.98 5.07 -13.25
CA PHE A 204 5.44 6.36 -12.83
C PHE A 204 4.03 6.60 -13.35
N PHE A 205 3.24 7.31 -12.52
CA PHE A 205 1.85 7.68 -12.78
C PHE A 205 1.62 9.14 -12.37
N ALA A 206 0.47 9.72 -12.76
CA ALA A 206 0.02 11.03 -12.33
C ALA A 206 1.13 12.10 -12.45
N GLN A 207 1.67 12.30 -13.65
CA GLN A 207 2.75 13.24 -13.92
C GLN A 207 4.00 13.03 -13.05
N ASN A 208 4.30 11.78 -12.74
CA ASN A 208 5.41 11.33 -11.90
C ASN A 208 5.28 11.67 -10.40
N TYR A 209 4.11 12.08 -9.93
CA TYR A 209 3.86 12.27 -8.49
C TYR A 209 3.57 10.96 -7.74
N VAL A 210 3.22 9.90 -8.46
CA VAL A 210 2.97 8.56 -7.90
C VAL A 210 3.79 7.56 -8.68
N ARG A 211 4.32 6.55 -7.98
CA ARG A 211 5.00 5.42 -8.64
C ARG A 211 4.66 4.08 -7.99
N LEU A 212 4.83 3.04 -8.76
CA LEU A 212 5.04 1.69 -8.26
C LEU A 212 6.55 1.44 -8.25
N LEU A 213 7.14 1.36 -7.06
CA LEU A 213 8.54 0.99 -6.86
C LEU A 213 8.61 -0.49 -6.53
N LYS A 214 9.29 -1.27 -7.34
CA LYS A 214 9.66 -2.66 -7.10
C LYS A 214 11.09 -2.75 -6.60
N ALA A 215 11.33 -3.54 -5.57
CA ALA A 215 12.66 -3.89 -5.05
C ALA A 215 12.70 -5.39 -4.75
N VAL A 216 13.77 -6.09 -5.09
CA VAL A 216 13.96 -7.53 -4.89
C VAL A 216 14.79 -7.77 -3.63
N LYS A 217 14.44 -8.81 -2.84
CA LYS A 217 15.21 -9.27 -1.68
C LYS A 217 16.39 -10.12 -2.08
#